data_1060685c0a153ca410c942ebb84e5e78
#
_entry.id   1060685c0a153ca410c942ebb84e5e78
#
_cell.length_a   1.000
_cell.length_b   1.000
_cell.length_c   1.000
_cell.angle_alpha   90.00
_cell.angle_beta   90.00
_cell.angle_gamma   90.00
#
_symmetry.space_group_name_H-M   'P 1'
#
loop_
_entity.id
_entity.type
_entity.pdbx_description
1 polymer ?
#
loop_
_entity_poly.entity_id
_entity_poly.type
_entity_poly.pdbx_seq_one_letter_code
_entity_poly.pdbx_strand_id
1 'polypeptide(L)' 'MPKPSKAKAQILLDASDWTQLSDCELTDDCIAKFVTYRKELRVIRKTNPDNPTFPTIPKEEWK' A
#
# COMPACT_ATOMS: atom_id res chain seq x y z
N MET A 1 -12.28 6.44 -20.74
CA MET A 1 -12.27 6.82 -19.33
C MET A 1 -11.08 6.20 -18.62
N PRO A 2 -10.41 6.92 -17.73
CA PRO A 2 -9.32 6.33 -16.98
C PRO A 2 -9.85 5.22 -16.06
N LYS A 3 -9.07 4.15 -15.92
CA LYS A 3 -9.44 3.06 -15.04
C LYS A 3 -9.26 3.49 -13.58
N PRO A 4 -10.21 3.18 -12.68
CA PRO A 4 -10.11 3.63 -11.30
C PRO A 4 -9.02 2.91 -10.49
N SER A 5 -8.55 1.75 -10.96
CA SER A 5 -7.57 0.95 -10.21
C SER A 5 -6.25 1.67 -10.00
N LYS A 6 -5.73 2.34 -11.03
CA LYS A 6 -4.48 3.11 -10.90
C LYS A 6 -4.63 4.26 -9.91
N ALA A 7 -5.72 5.00 -10.00
CA ALA A 7 -5.96 6.13 -9.10
C ALA A 7 -6.14 5.66 -7.65
N LYS A 8 -6.89 4.58 -7.45
CA LYS A 8 -7.10 4.03 -6.11
C LYS A 8 -5.80 3.48 -5.52
N ALA A 9 -5.00 2.78 -6.31
CA ALA A 9 -3.70 2.28 -5.84
C ALA A 9 -2.80 3.44 -5.42
N GLN A 10 -2.79 4.55 -6.17
CA GLN A 10 -2.00 5.72 -5.83
C GLN A 10 -2.47 6.36 -4.52
N ILE A 11 -3.78 6.47 -4.31
CA ILE A 11 -4.34 7.00 -3.07
C ILE A 11 -3.91 6.15 -1.87
N LEU A 12 -3.98 4.81 -2.02
CA LEU A 12 -3.58 3.90 -0.94
C LEU A 12 -2.07 3.94 -0.69
N LEU A 13 -1.27 4.10 -1.74
CA LEU A 13 0.18 4.27 -1.59
C LEU A 13 0.49 5.56 -0.84
N ASP A 14 -0.14 6.66 -1.21
CA ASP A 14 0.06 7.96 -0.55
C ASP A 14 -0.36 7.89 0.93
N ALA A 15 -1.47 7.21 1.20
CA ALA A 15 -1.98 7.07 2.56
C ALA A 15 -1.08 6.21 3.45
N SER A 16 -0.23 5.36 2.86
CA SER A 16 0.67 4.48 3.60
C SER A 16 2.15 4.89 3.52
N ASP A 17 2.49 6.01 2.88
CA ASP A 17 3.88 6.46 2.75
C ASP A 17 4.57 6.66 4.09
N TRP A 18 3.85 7.16 5.09
CA TRP A 18 4.40 7.39 6.42
C TRP A 18 4.94 6.11 7.08
N THR A 19 4.45 4.93 6.68
CA THR A 19 4.90 3.65 7.24
C THR A 19 6.34 3.32 6.87
N GLN A 20 6.88 4.01 5.86
CA GLN A 20 8.24 3.78 5.35
C GLN A 20 9.23 4.82 5.88
N LEU A 21 8.77 5.75 6.70
CA LEU A 21 9.65 6.75 7.31
C LEU A 21 10.49 6.10 8.40
N SER A 22 11.73 6.57 8.56
CA SER A 22 12.65 6.01 9.54
C SER A 22 12.21 6.26 10.98
N ASP A 23 11.38 7.28 11.20
CA ASP A 23 10.89 7.67 12.53
C ASP A 23 9.45 7.22 12.82
N CYS A 24 8.87 6.37 11.95
CA CYS A 24 7.58 5.79 12.27
C CYS A 24 7.73 4.80 13.42
N GLU A 25 6.74 4.75 14.30
CA GLU A 25 6.82 3.95 15.53
C GLU A 25 6.12 2.59 15.42
N LEU A 26 6.00 2.08 14.20
CA LEU A 26 5.47 0.75 13.96
C LEU A 26 6.53 -0.32 14.27
N THR A 27 6.07 -1.50 14.70
CA THR A 27 6.98 -2.63 14.90
C THR A 27 7.62 -3.03 13.58
N ASP A 28 8.80 -3.67 13.64
CA ASP A 28 9.49 -4.12 12.43
C ASP A 28 8.64 -5.10 11.60
N ASP A 29 7.91 -6.00 12.27
CA ASP A 29 7.00 -6.93 11.61
C ASP A 29 5.90 -6.20 10.88
N CYS A 30 5.35 -5.16 11.48
CA CYS A 30 4.31 -4.35 10.88
C CYS A 30 4.83 -3.60 9.66
N ILE A 31 6.03 -3.03 9.76
CA ILE A 31 6.67 -2.36 8.62
C ILE A 31 6.85 -3.33 7.45
N ALA A 32 7.29 -4.56 7.74
CA ALA A 32 7.46 -5.58 6.71
C ALA A 32 6.13 -5.92 6.01
N LYS A 33 5.05 -5.99 6.77
CA LYS A 33 3.71 -6.23 6.20
C LYS A 33 3.29 -5.09 5.29
N PHE A 34 3.58 -3.85 5.66
CA PHE A 34 3.29 -2.70 4.81
C PHE A 34 4.16 -2.68 3.55
N VAL A 35 5.41 -3.11 3.63
CA VAL A 35 6.26 -3.24 2.44
C VAL A 35 5.62 -4.18 1.42
N THR A 36 5.14 -5.35 1.86
CA THR A 36 4.46 -6.31 0.98
C THR A 36 3.18 -5.72 0.41
N TYR A 37 2.37 -5.10 1.26
CA TYR A 37 1.13 -4.44 0.86
C TYR A 37 1.40 -3.38 -0.23
N ARG A 38 2.40 -2.54 -0.02
CA ARG A 38 2.75 -1.48 -0.97
C ARG A 38 3.28 -2.03 -2.28
N LYS A 39 4.02 -3.15 -2.26
CA LYS A 39 4.47 -3.81 -3.49
C LYS A 39 3.29 -4.25 -4.35
N GLU A 40 2.27 -4.83 -3.74
CA GLU A 40 1.06 -5.25 -4.45
C GLU A 40 0.33 -4.04 -5.05
N LEU A 41 0.27 -2.94 -4.31
CA LEU A 41 -0.34 -1.70 -4.81
C LEU A 41 0.43 -1.14 -6.01
N ARG A 42 1.76 -1.21 -5.99
CA ARG A 42 2.59 -0.76 -7.11
C ARG A 42 2.35 -1.60 -8.37
N VAL A 43 2.16 -2.90 -8.20
CA VAL A 43 1.84 -3.78 -9.32
C VAL A 43 0.49 -3.40 -9.93
N ILE A 44 -0.52 -3.16 -9.08
CA ILE A 44 -1.84 -2.74 -9.55
C ILE A 44 -1.74 -1.39 -10.29
N ARG A 45 -0.99 -0.45 -9.74
CA ARG A 45 -0.79 0.86 -10.38
C ARG A 45 -0.09 0.73 -11.73
N LYS A 46 0.94 -0.13 -11.81
CA LYS A 46 1.73 -0.32 -13.02
C LYS A 46 0.93 -1.02 -14.12
N THR A 47 0.19 -2.07 -13.76
CA THR A 47 -0.57 -2.87 -14.72
C THR A 47 -1.95 -2.27 -15.03
N ASN A 48 -2.47 -1.47 -14.11
CA ASN A 48 -3.77 -0.80 -14.23
C ASN A 48 -4.89 -1.73 -14.73
N PRO A 49 -5.15 -2.86 -14.03
CA PRO A 49 -6.13 -3.84 -14.47
C PRO A 49 -7.57 -3.30 -14.36
N ASP A 50 -8.50 -3.92 -15.09
CA ASP A 50 -9.91 -3.53 -15.06
C ASP A 50 -10.59 -3.89 -13.74
N ASN A 51 -10.28 -5.07 -13.20
CA ASN A 51 -10.91 -5.58 -11.97
C ASN A 51 -9.83 -6.08 -11.00
N PRO A 52 -9.05 -5.16 -10.38
CA PRO A 52 -8.00 -5.59 -9.46
C PRO A 52 -8.59 -6.07 -8.14
N THR A 53 -7.90 -7.04 -7.52
CA THR A 53 -8.15 -7.40 -6.13
C THR A 53 -7.15 -6.64 -5.29
N PHE A 54 -7.63 -5.65 -4.53
CA PHE A 54 -6.75 -4.87 -3.67
C PHE A 54 -6.37 -5.67 -2.43
N PRO A 55 -5.10 -5.59 -1.99
CA PRO A 55 -4.68 -6.28 -0.78
C PRO A 55 -5.35 -5.66 0.45
N THR A 56 -5.52 -6.47 1.49
CA THR A 56 -6.04 -5.99 2.77
C THR A 56 -4.98 -5.13 3.45
N ILE A 57 -5.36 -3.94 3.91
CA ILE A 57 -4.44 -3.06 4.63
C ILE A 57 -3.99 -3.73 5.93
N PRO A 58 -2.68 -3.79 6.22
CA PRO A 58 -2.20 -4.39 7.46
C PRO A 58 -2.69 -3.61 8.68
N LYS A 59 -2.92 -4.33 9.77
CA LYS A 59 -3.27 -3.71 11.04
C LYS A 59 -2.03 -3.02 11.61
N GLU A 60 -2.20 -1.77 12.04
CA GLU A 60 -1.10 -1.01 12.65
C GLU A 60 -0.74 -1.60 14.01
N GLU A 61 0.54 -1.89 14.19
CA GLU A 61 1.08 -2.39 15.46
C GLU A 61 2.21 -1.45 15.88
N TRP A 62 1.99 -0.74 16.97
CA TRP A 62 2.92 0.28 17.47
C TRP A 62 3.93 -0.29 18.46
N LYS A 63 5.12 0.25 18.44
CA LYS A 63 6.17 -0.07 19.42
C LYS A 63 5.80 0.38 20.81
#